data_78b29c2373dcbdd973fba20625adccb3
#
_entry.id   78b29c2373dcbdd973fba20625adccb3
#
_cell.length_a   1.000
_cell.length_b   1.000
_cell.length_c   1.000
_cell.angle_alpha   90.00
_cell.angle_beta   90.00
_cell.angle_gamma   90.00
#
_symmetry.space_group_name_H-M   'P 1'
#
loop_
_entity.id
_entity.type
_entity.pdbx_description
1 polymer ?
#
loop_
_entity_poly.entity_id
_entity_poly.type
_entity_poly.pdbx_seq_one_letter_code
_entity_poly.pdbx_strand_id
1 'polypeptide(L)'
;MKQIIIALIIFLSVFVANAQSTTGQIAIYTIVFEDVLTNDAAGQLNNKLQRIVADNGFGSVSYADRFVLSAKVDVLSNSIAQTNPPRVSKKISVSLFIGDIVENRSFASCEIVLAGIGINDNKALIAALSRLSSSNSTISKMMNDAREKIVEFYGSNSGRFIANAKSIALKGDVDQAIAYLMSIPPVNDDCFSLCQNYAIELYNEKNNRDNYSLYSSAKAAWTAKKTKDGAAVACSYLKQVDPSSSCFEEAMALWTEIEDKLDKDDAEAKEMAMRKYEENQIIRQQQIENNQTFRMAIVDACKAIGVAYGEHRPQNVQKIIRSWY
;
A
#
# COMPACT_ATOMS: atom_id res chain seq x y z
N MET A 1 38.07 33.07 -6.45
CA MET A 1 37.57 32.16 -5.43
C MET A 1 36.28 32.63 -4.75
N LYS A 2 36.10 33.88 -4.31
CA LYS A 2 34.83 34.33 -3.71
C LYS A 2 33.61 34.28 -4.62
N GLN A 3 33.75 34.52 -5.92
CA GLN A 3 32.62 34.47 -6.87
C GLN A 3 32.15 33.04 -7.22
N ILE A 4 33.03 32.04 -7.09
CA ILE A 4 32.67 30.63 -7.31
C ILE A 4 31.87 30.07 -6.12
N ILE A 5 32.18 30.54 -4.91
CA ILE A 5 31.45 30.12 -3.69
C ILE A 5 30.02 30.68 -3.68
N ILE A 6 29.82 31.91 -4.18
CA ILE A 6 28.49 32.53 -4.27
C ILE A 6 27.61 31.80 -5.34
N ALA A 7 28.19 31.40 -6.47
CA ALA A 7 27.50 30.63 -7.48
C ALA A 7 27.10 29.23 -6.98
N LEU A 8 27.91 28.59 -6.14
CA LEU A 8 27.62 27.27 -5.56
C LEU A 8 26.51 27.35 -4.51
N ILE A 9 26.45 28.46 -3.73
CA ILE A 9 25.37 28.65 -2.73
C ILE A 9 24.02 28.93 -3.42
N ILE A 10 24.01 29.64 -4.54
CA ILE A 10 22.79 29.90 -5.32
C ILE A 10 22.29 28.63 -6.01
N PHE A 11 23.18 27.72 -6.42
CA PHE A 11 22.80 26.44 -7.02
C PHE A 11 22.24 25.44 -5.98
N LEU A 12 22.65 25.55 -4.72
CA LEU A 12 22.12 24.70 -3.63
C LEU A 12 20.73 25.17 -3.14
N SER A 13 20.37 26.45 -3.36
CA SER A 13 19.06 26.98 -2.93
C SER A 13 17.91 26.69 -3.90
N VAL A 14 18.17 26.20 -5.11
CA VAL A 14 17.15 25.88 -6.11
C VAL A 14 16.63 24.44 -5.96
N PHE A 15 17.30 23.58 -5.18
CA PHE A 15 16.87 22.20 -4.97
C PHE A 15 15.94 21.99 -3.75
N VAL A 16 15.56 23.05 -3.01
CA VAL A 16 14.68 22.95 -1.85
C VAL A 16 13.21 23.27 -2.15
N ALA A 17 12.86 23.55 -3.38
CA ALA A 17 11.51 23.96 -3.73
C ALA A 17 10.83 22.97 -4.67
N ASN A 18 10.60 21.74 -4.23
CA ASN A 18 9.53 20.86 -4.70
C ASN A 18 9.36 19.66 -3.77
N ALA A 19 9.35 19.89 -2.47
CA ALA A 19 8.51 19.07 -1.61
C ALA A 19 7.07 19.55 -1.84
N GLN A 20 6.52 19.28 -3.04
CA GLN A 20 5.09 19.16 -3.17
C GLN A 20 4.69 18.12 -2.14
N SER A 21 3.94 18.55 -1.12
CA SER A 21 3.19 17.66 -0.26
C SER A 21 2.46 16.71 -1.21
N THR A 22 2.96 15.53 -1.37
CA THR A 22 2.24 14.41 -1.97
C THR A 22 1.18 14.01 -0.95
N THR A 23 0.23 14.90 -0.71
CA THR A 23 -1.09 14.50 -0.25
C THR A 23 -1.53 13.49 -1.30
N GLY A 24 -1.40 12.22 -0.95
CA GLY A 24 -1.49 11.13 -1.92
C GLY A 24 -2.80 11.25 -2.67
N GLN A 25 -2.70 11.27 -3.98
CA GLN A 25 -3.87 11.33 -4.83
C GLN A 25 -4.75 10.13 -4.47
N ILE A 26 -5.95 10.38 -3.93
CA ILE A 26 -6.88 9.31 -3.55
C ILE A 26 -7.22 8.54 -4.82
N ALA A 27 -6.83 7.27 -4.89
CA ALA A 27 -7.15 6.39 -6.01
C ALA A 27 -8.52 5.75 -5.78
N ILE A 28 -9.38 5.79 -6.80
CA ILE A 28 -10.72 5.22 -6.74
C ILE A 28 -10.88 4.21 -7.87
N TYR A 29 -11.28 3.00 -7.52
CA TYR A 29 -11.70 1.96 -8.45
C TYR A 29 -13.21 2.06 -8.72
N THR A 30 -13.65 1.78 -9.96
CA THR A 30 -15.07 1.86 -10.32
C THR A 30 -15.71 0.47 -10.40
N ILE A 31 -16.89 0.32 -9.80
CA ILE A 31 -17.68 -0.92 -9.86
C ILE A 31 -19.12 -0.61 -10.27
N VAL A 32 -19.60 -1.37 -11.24
CA VAL A 32 -21.00 -1.31 -11.72
C VAL A 32 -21.71 -2.60 -11.34
N PHE A 33 -22.90 -2.48 -10.78
CA PHE A 33 -23.78 -3.64 -10.56
C PHE A 33 -24.59 -3.93 -11.82
N GLU A 34 -24.46 -5.13 -12.35
CA GLU A 34 -25.04 -5.56 -13.62
C GLU A 34 -26.47 -6.12 -13.49
N ASP A 35 -27.06 -6.08 -12.28
CA ASP A 35 -28.34 -6.75 -11.97
C ASP A 35 -29.49 -6.38 -12.95
N VAL A 36 -29.43 -5.19 -13.55
CA VAL A 36 -30.48 -4.65 -14.46
C VAL A 36 -29.88 -4.17 -15.80
N LEU A 37 -28.57 -4.28 -15.97
CA LEU A 37 -27.84 -3.75 -17.10
C LEU A 37 -27.43 -4.83 -18.10
N THR A 38 -27.50 -4.49 -19.39
CA THR A 38 -26.79 -5.27 -20.41
C THR A 38 -25.31 -4.98 -20.35
N ASN A 39 -24.45 -5.86 -20.87
CA ASN A 39 -22.99 -5.67 -20.90
C ASN A 39 -22.60 -4.32 -21.55
N ASP A 40 -23.27 -3.92 -22.63
CA ASP A 40 -23.04 -2.64 -23.31
C ASP A 40 -23.37 -1.44 -22.39
N ALA A 41 -24.49 -1.51 -21.66
CA ALA A 41 -24.92 -0.47 -20.74
C ALA A 41 -24.00 -0.39 -19.51
N ALA A 42 -23.57 -1.54 -18.97
CA ALA A 42 -22.63 -1.62 -17.87
C ALA A 42 -21.26 -1.05 -18.27
N GLY A 43 -20.73 -1.42 -19.43
CA GLY A 43 -19.49 -0.87 -19.97
C GLY A 43 -19.55 0.65 -20.16
N GLN A 44 -20.66 1.17 -20.69
CA GLN A 44 -20.85 2.60 -20.84
C GLN A 44 -20.91 3.33 -19.48
N LEU A 45 -21.63 2.77 -18.51
CA LEU A 45 -21.69 3.32 -17.16
C LEU A 45 -20.31 3.33 -16.50
N ASN A 46 -19.56 2.24 -16.60
CA ASN A 46 -18.20 2.16 -16.06
C ASN A 46 -17.28 3.25 -16.67
N ASN A 47 -17.32 3.45 -17.98
CA ASN A 47 -16.58 4.54 -18.64
C ASN A 47 -16.97 5.93 -18.13
N LYS A 48 -18.26 6.13 -17.80
CA LYS A 48 -18.74 7.38 -17.19
C LYS A 48 -18.23 7.56 -15.78
N LEU A 49 -18.21 6.50 -14.98
CA LEU A 49 -17.66 6.53 -13.62
C LEU A 49 -16.16 6.83 -13.63
N GLN A 50 -15.40 6.22 -14.52
CA GLN A 50 -13.96 6.51 -14.68
C GLN A 50 -13.71 7.98 -15.02
N ARG A 51 -14.55 8.59 -15.89
CA ARG A 51 -14.48 10.02 -16.17
C ARG A 51 -14.83 10.87 -14.97
N ILE A 52 -15.86 10.50 -14.20
CA ILE A 52 -16.23 11.20 -12.96
C ILE A 52 -15.04 11.20 -11.99
N VAL A 53 -14.36 10.05 -11.81
CA VAL A 53 -13.17 9.94 -10.99
C VAL A 53 -12.06 10.87 -11.49
N ALA A 54 -11.70 10.79 -12.77
CA ALA A 54 -10.61 11.56 -13.35
C ALA A 54 -10.88 13.07 -13.33
N ASP A 55 -12.07 13.50 -13.77
CA ASP A 55 -12.43 14.92 -13.89
C ASP A 55 -12.57 15.61 -12.52
N ASN A 56 -12.80 14.85 -11.45
CA ASN A 56 -12.83 15.35 -10.07
C ASN A 56 -11.47 15.22 -9.34
N GLY A 57 -10.39 14.95 -10.08
CA GLY A 57 -9.01 14.97 -9.55
C GLY A 57 -8.67 13.79 -8.64
N PHE A 58 -9.35 12.67 -8.79
CA PHE A 58 -8.96 11.41 -8.20
C PHE A 58 -8.10 10.64 -9.20
N GLY A 59 -7.06 9.98 -8.72
CA GLY A 59 -6.12 9.30 -9.60
C GLY A 59 -5.97 7.83 -9.31
N SER A 60 -5.27 7.16 -10.21
CA SER A 60 -4.81 5.80 -10.03
C SER A 60 -3.37 5.86 -9.51
N VAL A 61 -3.17 5.73 -8.22
CA VAL A 61 -1.86 5.45 -7.64
C VAL A 61 -1.85 4.01 -7.19
N SER A 62 -0.75 3.33 -7.41
CA SER A 62 -0.46 1.91 -7.24
C SER A 62 -0.62 1.34 -5.81
N TYR A 63 -1.46 1.92 -4.98
CA TYR A 63 -1.88 1.33 -3.71
C TYR A 63 -3.22 0.64 -3.89
N ALA A 64 -3.31 -0.57 -3.37
CA ALA A 64 -4.46 -1.44 -3.41
C ALA A 64 -5.80 -0.67 -3.45
N ASP A 65 -6.57 -0.94 -4.49
CA ASP A 65 -7.88 -0.37 -4.78
C ASP A 65 -8.85 -0.55 -3.59
N ARG A 66 -8.67 0.26 -2.54
CA ARG A 66 -9.51 0.19 -1.35
C ARG A 66 -10.68 1.14 -1.40
N PHE A 67 -10.50 2.29 -2.08
CA PHE A 67 -11.59 3.23 -2.31
C PHE A 67 -12.32 2.87 -3.60
N VAL A 68 -13.63 2.81 -3.52
CA VAL A 68 -14.48 2.38 -4.62
C VAL A 68 -15.56 3.43 -4.86
N LEU A 69 -15.74 3.83 -6.13
CA LEU A 69 -16.95 4.47 -6.63
C LEU A 69 -17.84 3.39 -7.24
N SER A 70 -18.97 3.12 -6.61
CA SER A 70 -19.96 2.16 -7.13
C SER A 70 -21.20 2.86 -7.65
N ALA A 71 -21.84 2.25 -8.64
CA ALA A 71 -23.10 2.71 -9.19
C ALA A 71 -24.14 1.60 -9.19
N LYS A 72 -25.35 1.91 -8.73
CA LYS A 72 -26.55 1.10 -8.84
C LYS A 72 -27.56 1.83 -9.73
N VAL A 73 -28.22 1.11 -10.62
CA VAL A 73 -29.22 1.66 -11.52
C VAL A 73 -30.58 1.03 -11.22
N ASP A 74 -31.56 1.86 -10.95
CA ASP A 74 -32.93 1.43 -10.77
C ASP A 74 -33.83 2.04 -11.87
N VAL A 75 -34.74 1.25 -12.46
CA VAL A 75 -35.67 1.72 -13.48
C VAL A 75 -36.91 2.29 -12.78
N LEU A 76 -37.12 3.61 -12.90
CA LEU A 76 -38.26 4.31 -12.30
C LEU A 76 -39.51 4.22 -13.15
N SER A 77 -39.36 4.33 -14.49
CA SER A 77 -40.48 4.14 -15.42
C SER A 77 -39.98 3.68 -16.79
N ASN A 78 -40.87 2.95 -17.47
CA ASN A 78 -40.68 2.49 -18.84
C ASN A 78 -42.01 2.66 -19.59
N SER A 79 -42.02 3.44 -20.66
CA SER A 79 -43.23 3.72 -21.43
C SER A 79 -42.92 3.79 -22.92
N ILE A 80 -43.92 3.49 -23.74
CA ILE A 80 -43.81 3.62 -25.20
C ILE A 80 -44.34 5.00 -25.60
N ALA A 81 -43.48 5.83 -26.19
CA ALA A 81 -43.86 7.07 -26.76
C ALA A 81 -44.60 6.85 -28.10
N GLN A 82 -45.75 7.47 -28.28
CA GLN A 82 -46.55 7.41 -29.52
C GLN A 82 -45.92 8.27 -30.58
N THR A 83 -44.76 7.83 -31.08
CA THR A 83 -44.05 8.46 -32.23
C THR A 83 -44.13 7.50 -33.42
N ASN A 84 -43.86 8.00 -34.62
CA ASN A 84 -43.81 7.15 -35.82
C ASN A 84 -42.36 7.13 -36.34
N PRO A 85 -41.59 6.04 -36.20
CA PRO A 85 -41.92 4.78 -35.48
C PRO A 85 -42.02 4.94 -33.94
N PRO A 86 -42.71 4.03 -33.25
CA PRO A 86 -42.82 4.05 -31.81
C PRO A 86 -41.45 3.95 -31.13
N ARG A 87 -41.25 4.69 -30.03
CA ARG A 87 -40.00 4.68 -29.26
C ARG A 87 -40.25 4.39 -27.80
N VAL A 88 -39.26 3.77 -27.16
CA VAL A 88 -39.26 3.52 -25.72
C VAL A 88 -38.68 4.74 -25.02
N SER A 89 -39.40 5.23 -24.02
CA SER A 89 -38.94 6.27 -23.07
C SER A 89 -38.68 5.60 -21.72
N LYS A 90 -37.47 5.73 -21.20
CA LYS A 90 -37.05 5.14 -19.94
C LYS A 90 -36.51 6.21 -18.99
N LYS A 91 -37.02 6.21 -17.76
CA LYS A 91 -36.51 7.04 -16.64
C LYS A 91 -35.83 6.12 -15.64
N ILE A 92 -34.59 6.44 -15.28
CA ILE A 92 -33.76 5.69 -14.34
C ILE A 92 -33.27 6.56 -13.21
N SER A 93 -33.02 5.95 -12.08
CA SER A 93 -32.20 6.52 -10.99
C SER A 93 -30.84 5.86 -11.01
N VAL A 94 -29.79 6.66 -10.92
CA VAL A 94 -28.39 6.22 -10.76
C VAL A 94 -27.93 6.67 -9.38
N SER A 95 -27.80 5.72 -8.46
CA SER A 95 -27.28 5.94 -7.11
C SER A 95 -25.77 5.68 -7.13
N LEU A 96 -24.98 6.68 -6.74
CA LEU A 96 -23.51 6.63 -6.66
C LEU A 96 -23.09 6.59 -5.19
N PHE A 97 -22.09 5.75 -4.88
CA PHE A 97 -21.53 5.60 -3.54
C PHE A 97 -20.02 5.57 -3.60
N ILE A 98 -19.37 6.33 -2.73
CA ILE A 98 -17.92 6.26 -2.50
C ILE A 98 -17.67 5.71 -1.10
N GLY A 99 -16.84 4.70 -1.01
CA GLY A 99 -16.48 4.09 0.26
C GLY A 99 -15.15 3.36 0.23
N ASP A 100 -14.76 2.89 1.41
CA ASP A 100 -13.58 2.07 1.65
C ASP A 100 -14.02 0.63 1.92
N ILE A 101 -13.63 -0.29 1.05
CA ILE A 101 -14.02 -1.71 1.16
C ILE A 101 -13.27 -2.44 2.28
N VAL A 102 -12.09 -1.94 2.68
CA VAL A 102 -11.31 -2.55 3.77
C VAL A 102 -11.91 -2.18 5.13
N GLU A 103 -12.28 -0.88 5.30
CA GLU A 103 -12.94 -0.40 6.51
C GLU A 103 -14.45 -0.67 6.50
N ASN A 104 -15.01 -1.21 5.42
CA ASN A 104 -16.45 -1.42 5.20
C ASN A 104 -17.26 -0.15 5.51
N ARG A 105 -16.85 1.00 4.94
CA ARG A 105 -17.40 2.31 5.24
C ARG A 105 -17.72 3.09 3.99
N SER A 106 -18.96 3.59 3.88
CA SER A 106 -19.34 4.59 2.87
C SER A 106 -19.06 6.01 3.41
N PHE A 107 -18.47 6.86 2.56
CA PHE A 107 -18.14 8.25 2.89
C PHE A 107 -19.13 9.25 2.31
N ALA A 108 -19.60 9.02 1.07
CA ALA A 108 -20.57 9.88 0.42
C ALA A 108 -21.42 9.10 -0.58
N SER A 109 -22.62 9.62 -0.83
CA SER A 109 -23.50 9.10 -1.87
C SER A 109 -24.32 10.21 -2.50
N CYS A 110 -24.78 9.99 -3.72
CA CYS A 110 -25.78 10.85 -4.37
C CYS A 110 -26.65 10.03 -5.32
N GLU A 111 -27.80 10.58 -5.67
CA GLU A 111 -28.74 10.02 -6.60
C GLU A 111 -28.98 11.00 -7.75
N ILE A 112 -28.94 10.48 -8.98
CA ILE A 112 -29.16 11.25 -10.20
C ILE A 112 -30.27 10.57 -11.01
N VAL A 113 -31.31 11.33 -11.29
CA VAL A 113 -32.43 10.86 -12.13
C VAL A 113 -32.16 11.25 -13.58
N LEU A 114 -32.17 10.27 -14.48
CA LEU A 114 -31.89 10.42 -15.89
C LEU A 114 -33.04 9.85 -16.72
N ALA A 115 -33.26 10.42 -17.91
CA ALA A 115 -34.25 9.93 -18.86
C ALA A 115 -33.61 9.79 -20.25
N GLY A 116 -34.01 8.74 -20.95
CA GLY A 116 -33.54 8.48 -22.31
C GLY A 116 -34.66 7.93 -23.18
N ILE A 117 -34.54 8.16 -24.48
CA ILE A 117 -35.45 7.66 -25.51
C ILE A 117 -34.65 6.86 -26.53
N GLY A 118 -35.15 5.66 -26.87
CA GLY A 118 -34.50 4.77 -27.85
C GLY A 118 -35.49 3.99 -28.68
N ILE A 119 -34.99 3.27 -29.68
CA ILE A 119 -35.80 2.40 -30.54
C ILE A 119 -36.22 1.09 -29.82
N ASN A 120 -35.53 0.76 -28.73
CA ASN A 120 -35.83 -0.36 -27.82
C ASN A 120 -35.36 -0.03 -26.40
N ASP A 121 -35.66 -0.92 -25.44
CA ASP A 121 -35.34 -0.77 -24.03
C ASP A 121 -33.85 -0.52 -23.76
N ASN A 122 -32.97 -1.27 -24.42
CA ASN A 122 -31.52 -1.13 -24.22
C ASN A 122 -31.02 0.21 -24.75
N LYS A 123 -31.49 0.64 -25.94
CA LYS A 123 -31.08 1.94 -26.51
C LYS A 123 -31.64 3.11 -25.71
N ALA A 124 -32.84 2.97 -25.10
CA ALA A 124 -33.39 3.97 -24.20
C ALA A 124 -32.58 4.08 -22.90
N LEU A 125 -32.16 2.94 -22.36
CA LEU A 125 -31.28 2.89 -21.18
C LEU A 125 -29.91 3.52 -21.44
N ILE A 126 -29.27 3.13 -22.55
CA ILE A 126 -27.98 3.70 -22.99
C ILE A 126 -28.10 5.23 -23.21
N ALA A 127 -29.19 5.68 -23.81
CA ALA A 127 -29.45 7.11 -24.01
C ALA A 127 -29.65 7.88 -22.68
N ALA A 128 -30.26 7.24 -21.67
CA ALA A 128 -30.34 7.81 -20.33
C ALA A 128 -28.97 7.89 -19.67
N LEU A 129 -28.20 6.80 -19.64
CA LEU A 129 -26.86 6.73 -19.07
C LEU A 129 -25.86 7.70 -19.74
N SER A 130 -26.02 7.97 -21.05
CA SER A 130 -25.17 8.93 -21.76
C SER A 130 -25.24 10.35 -21.19
N ARG A 131 -26.34 10.69 -20.51
CA ARG A 131 -26.55 12.00 -19.87
C ARG A 131 -25.86 12.14 -18.51
N LEU A 132 -25.33 11.05 -17.96
CA LEU A 132 -24.51 11.11 -16.75
C LEU A 132 -23.23 11.89 -17.08
N SER A 133 -23.03 13.03 -16.41
CA SER A 133 -21.90 13.93 -16.65
C SER A 133 -21.09 14.16 -15.40
N SER A 134 -19.77 14.15 -15.54
CA SER A 134 -18.83 14.51 -14.48
C SER A 134 -18.98 15.97 -14.00
N SER A 135 -19.51 16.85 -14.87
CA SER A 135 -19.78 18.24 -14.54
C SER A 135 -21.09 18.47 -13.79
N ASN A 136 -21.83 17.42 -13.44
CA ASN A 136 -23.05 17.54 -12.61
C ASN A 136 -22.67 18.02 -11.20
N SER A 137 -23.28 19.13 -10.75
CA SER A 137 -22.96 19.76 -9.47
C SER A 137 -23.18 18.85 -8.26
N THR A 138 -24.20 17.99 -8.31
CA THR A 138 -24.48 17.00 -7.24
C THR A 138 -23.37 15.96 -7.16
N ILE A 139 -22.86 15.50 -8.32
CA ILE A 139 -21.73 14.57 -8.38
C ILE A 139 -20.45 15.23 -7.87
N SER A 140 -20.14 16.44 -8.36
CA SER A 140 -18.93 17.16 -7.92
C SER A 140 -18.96 17.45 -6.42
N LYS A 141 -20.11 17.79 -5.87
CA LYS A 141 -20.27 17.95 -4.43
C LYS A 141 -20.03 16.65 -3.69
N MET A 142 -20.64 15.54 -4.11
CA MET A 142 -20.44 14.22 -3.51
C MET A 142 -18.95 13.81 -3.53
N MET A 143 -18.24 14.06 -4.64
CA MET A 143 -16.81 13.74 -4.77
C MET A 143 -15.95 14.55 -3.80
N ASN A 144 -16.24 15.86 -3.64
CA ASN A 144 -15.55 16.71 -2.68
C ASN A 144 -15.86 16.31 -1.22
N ASP A 145 -17.14 16.10 -0.89
CA ASP A 145 -17.57 15.63 0.45
C ASP A 145 -16.89 14.28 0.80
N ALA A 146 -16.74 13.38 -0.19
CA ALA A 146 -16.04 12.12 0.01
C ALA A 146 -14.56 12.34 0.32
N ARG A 147 -13.88 13.23 -0.42
CA ARG A 147 -12.47 13.55 -0.19
C ARG A 147 -12.24 14.08 1.22
N GLU A 148 -13.02 15.05 1.65
CA GLU A 148 -12.93 15.64 2.97
C GLU A 148 -13.14 14.58 4.08
N LYS A 149 -14.20 13.78 3.96
CA LYS A 149 -14.51 12.73 4.95
C LYS A 149 -13.47 11.60 4.97
N ILE A 150 -12.85 11.25 3.83
CA ILE A 150 -11.76 10.29 3.79
C ILE A 150 -10.57 10.83 4.58
N VAL A 151 -10.12 12.05 4.28
CA VAL A 151 -8.98 12.68 4.97
C VAL A 151 -9.24 12.80 6.47
N GLU A 152 -10.42 13.27 6.86
CA GLU A 152 -10.84 13.39 8.26
C GLU A 152 -10.87 12.03 8.98
N PHE A 153 -11.42 11.01 8.32
CA PHE A 153 -11.50 9.67 8.90
C PHE A 153 -10.13 9.09 9.20
N TYR A 154 -9.18 9.17 8.25
CA TYR A 154 -7.84 8.66 8.46
C TYR A 154 -7.08 9.48 9.50
N GLY A 155 -7.19 10.80 9.48
CA GLY A 155 -6.57 11.67 10.50
C GLY A 155 -7.08 11.38 11.91
N SER A 156 -8.41 11.21 12.07
CA SER A 156 -9.02 10.96 13.37
C SER A 156 -8.82 9.54 13.92
N ASN A 157 -8.47 8.57 13.09
CA ASN A 157 -8.38 7.16 13.48
C ASN A 157 -6.95 6.60 13.51
N SER A 158 -5.92 7.43 13.43
CA SER A 158 -4.51 6.99 13.46
C SER A 158 -4.19 6.13 14.70
N GLY A 159 -4.64 6.56 15.88
CA GLY A 159 -4.48 5.79 17.11
C GLY A 159 -5.16 4.42 17.10
N ARG A 160 -6.33 4.30 16.45
CA ARG A 160 -7.03 3.02 16.27
C ARG A 160 -6.24 2.07 15.37
N PHE A 161 -5.67 2.57 14.29
CA PHE A 161 -4.85 1.74 13.38
C PHE A 161 -3.62 1.20 14.09
N ILE A 162 -2.91 2.03 14.86
CA ILE A 162 -1.78 1.60 15.68
C ILE A 162 -2.20 0.57 16.73
N ALA A 163 -3.32 0.80 17.44
CA ALA A 163 -3.81 -0.14 18.45
C ALA A 163 -4.17 -1.51 17.84
N ASN A 164 -4.79 -1.52 16.65
CA ASN A 164 -5.10 -2.75 15.93
C ASN A 164 -3.82 -3.51 15.53
N ALA A 165 -2.83 -2.81 14.98
CA ALA A 165 -1.54 -3.41 14.63
C ALA A 165 -0.84 -4.00 15.85
N LYS A 166 -0.83 -3.28 16.99
CA LYS A 166 -0.31 -3.80 18.27
C LYS A 166 -1.02 -5.09 18.70
N SER A 167 -2.34 -5.12 18.59
CA SER A 167 -3.12 -6.32 18.92
C SER A 167 -2.79 -7.51 18.03
N ILE A 168 -2.52 -7.29 16.73
CA ILE A 168 -2.12 -8.33 15.78
C ILE A 168 -0.71 -8.83 16.14
N ALA A 169 0.25 -7.92 16.36
CA ALA A 169 1.63 -8.25 16.71
C ALA A 169 1.73 -9.04 18.02
N LEU A 170 0.93 -8.66 19.04
CA LEU A 170 0.85 -9.37 20.32
C LEU A 170 0.34 -10.81 20.21
N LYS A 171 -0.42 -11.13 19.16
CA LYS A 171 -0.85 -12.51 18.85
C LYS A 171 0.25 -13.34 18.18
N GLY A 172 1.40 -12.72 17.89
CA GLY A 172 2.55 -13.37 17.27
C GLY A 172 2.63 -13.17 15.75
N ASP A 173 1.66 -12.52 15.12
CA ASP A 173 1.63 -12.29 13.68
C ASP A 173 2.16 -10.89 13.33
N VAL A 174 3.46 -10.71 13.48
CA VAL A 174 4.13 -9.42 13.22
C VAL A 174 4.05 -9.03 11.75
N ASP A 175 4.15 -9.99 10.83
CA ASP A 175 4.07 -9.72 9.40
C ASP A 175 2.68 -9.22 9.00
N GLN A 176 1.61 -9.79 9.56
CA GLN A 176 0.26 -9.29 9.36
C GLN A 176 0.06 -7.89 9.95
N ALA A 177 0.67 -7.59 11.10
CA ALA A 177 0.62 -6.26 11.69
C ALA A 177 1.30 -5.22 10.77
N ILE A 178 2.47 -5.54 10.22
CA ILE A 178 3.19 -4.71 9.25
C ILE A 178 2.34 -4.53 7.99
N ALA A 179 1.80 -5.62 7.44
CA ALA A 179 0.93 -5.57 6.25
C ALA A 179 -0.29 -4.68 6.46
N TYR A 180 -0.93 -4.79 7.63
CA TYR A 180 -2.06 -3.95 8.00
C TYR A 180 -1.69 -2.47 8.02
N LEU A 181 -0.57 -2.08 8.66
CA LEU A 181 -0.09 -0.70 8.70
C LEU A 181 0.27 -0.16 7.32
N MET A 182 0.93 -0.99 6.50
CA MET A 182 1.30 -0.62 5.13
C MET A 182 0.09 -0.54 4.18
N SER A 183 -1.06 -1.10 4.55
CA SER A 183 -2.31 -0.95 3.81
C SER A 183 -3.00 0.40 4.04
N ILE A 184 -2.58 1.18 5.03
CA ILE A 184 -3.14 2.52 5.30
C ILE A 184 -2.76 3.46 4.16
N PRO A 185 -3.73 4.11 3.49
CA PRO A 185 -3.44 4.94 2.33
C PRO A 185 -2.81 6.29 2.72
N PRO A 186 -1.98 6.88 1.85
CA PRO A 186 -1.34 8.18 2.11
C PRO A 186 -2.29 9.36 1.85
N VAL A 187 -3.48 9.31 2.44
CA VAL A 187 -4.52 10.36 2.30
C VAL A 187 -4.46 11.41 3.39
N ASN A 188 -3.76 11.11 4.48
CA ASN A 188 -3.46 12.01 5.58
C ASN A 188 -2.01 11.75 6.00
N ASP A 189 -1.14 12.75 5.83
CA ASP A 189 0.30 12.61 5.98
C ASP A 189 0.71 12.21 7.40
N ASP A 190 0.07 12.76 8.42
CA ASP A 190 0.36 12.44 9.82
C ASP A 190 0.00 10.99 10.15
N CYS A 191 -1.19 10.55 9.76
CA CYS A 191 -1.65 9.18 9.95
C CYS A 191 -0.75 8.19 9.22
N PHE A 192 -0.47 8.47 7.94
CA PHE A 192 0.36 7.62 7.11
C PHE A 192 1.77 7.48 7.68
N SER A 193 2.40 8.61 8.05
CA SER A 193 3.74 8.63 8.63
C SER A 193 3.81 7.88 9.96
N LEU A 194 2.80 8.03 10.82
CA LEU A 194 2.67 7.27 12.07
C LEU A 194 2.60 5.77 11.82
N CYS A 195 1.74 5.34 10.90
CA CYS A 195 1.59 3.92 10.56
C CYS A 195 2.87 3.35 9.94
N GLN A 196 3.50 4.10 9.03
CA GLN A 196 4.74 3.70 8.39
C GLN A 196 5.90 3.58 9.40
N ASN A 197 6.05 4.55 10.31
CA ASN A 197 7.09 4.51 11.33
C ASN A 197 6.89 3.31 12.27
N TYR A 198 5.66 3.01 12.67
CA TYR A 198 5.39 1.86 13.51
C TYR A 198 5.61 0.52 12.77
N ALA A 199 5.32 0.45 11.48
CA ALA A 199 5.65 -0.72 10.66
C ALA A 199 7.17 -0.96 10.60
N ILE A 200 7.96 0.11 10.46
CA ILE A 200 9.43 0.04 10.49
C ILE A 200 9.93 -0.44 11.88
N GLU A 201 9.32 0.06 12.96
CA GLU A 201 9.65 -0.38 14.33
C GLU A 201 9.41 -1.89 14.50
N LEU A 202 8.23 -2.38 14.12
CA LEU A 202 7.90 -3.80 14.17
C LEU A 202 8.84 -4.67 13.32
N TYR A 203 9.19 -4.18 12.13
CA TYR A 203 10.15 -4.87 11.26
C TYR A 203 11.53 -4.99 11.93
N ASN A 204 12.03 -3.89 12.51
CA ASN A 204 13.32 -3.88 13.20
C ASN A 204 13.33 -4.80 14.43
N GLU A 205 12.25 -4.78 15.23
CA GLU A 205 12.12 -5.68 16.38
C GLU A 205 12.13 -7.15 15.93
N LYS A 206 11.38 -7.49 14.87
CA LYS A 206 11.37 -8.83 14.30
C LYS A 206 12.75 -9.22 13.79
N ASN A 207 13.38 -8.36 13.00
CA ASN A 207 14.71 -8.60 12.43
C ASN A 207 15.74 -8.84 13.55
N ASN A 208 15.75 -8.00 14.57
CA ASN A 208 16.66 -8.18 15.72
C ASN A 208 16.43 -9.50 16.44
N ARG A 209 15.18 -9.88 16.70
CA ARG A 209 14.83 -11.15 17.36
C ARG A 209 15.26 -12.35 16.54
N ASP A 210 14.99 -12.34 15.23
CA ASP A 210 15.29 -13.45 14.35
C ASP A 210 16.82 -13.62 14.21
N ASN A 211 17.56 -12.52 14.07
CA ASN A 211 19.01 -12.52 14.00
C ASN A 211 19.68 -12.93 15.34
N TYR A 212 19.12 -12.48 16.47
CA TYR A 212 19.60 -12.94 17.77
C TYR A 212 19.41 -14.46 17.97
N SER A 213 18.35 -15.04 17.43
CA SER A 213 18.14 -16.50 17.41
C SER A 213 19.22 -17.21 16.59
N LEU A 214 19.59 -16.66 15.41
CA LEU A 214 20.68 -17.18 14.58
C LEU A 214 22.03 -17.11 15.32
N TYR A 215 22.35 -15.97 15.91
CA TYR A 215 23.56 -15.78 16.71
C TYR A 215 23.62 -16.76 17.89
N SER A 216 22.52 -16.91 18.62
CA SER A 216 22.42 -17.83 19.76
C SER A 216 22.64 -19.30 19.34
N SER A 217 22.06 -19.67 18.18
CA SER A 217 22.24 -21.02 17.58
C SER A 217 23.70 -21.27 17.19
N ALA A 218 24.34 -20.25 16.58
CA ALA A 218 25.76 -20.31 16.24
C ALA A 218 26.63 -20.47 17.48
N LYS A 219 26.38 -19.68 18.51
CA LYS A 219 27.11 -19.75 19.80
C LYS A 219 26.93 -21.10 20.48
N ALA A 220 25.71 -21.65 20.47
CA ALA A 220 25.44 -22.97 21.01
C ALA A 220 26.20 -24.08 20.25
N ALA A 221 26.19 -24.05 18.92
CA ALA A 221 26.91 -25.01 18.07
C ALA A 221 28.42 -24.97 18.33
N TRP A 222 29.01 -23.77 18.41
CA TRP A 222 30.43 -23.62 18.71
C TRP A 222 30.79 -24.05 20.13
N THR A 223 29.97 -23.69 21.10
CA THR A 223 30.20 -24.08 22.51
C THR A 223 30.11 -25.61 22.72
N ALA A 224 29.18 -26.25 22.00
CA ALA A 224 29.00 -27.72 22.09
C ALA A 224 30.17 -28.49 21.49
N LYS A 225 30.77 -28.01 20.40
CA LYS A 225 31.89 -28.63 19.69
C LYS A 225 32.86 -27.56 19.17
N LYS A 226 33.97 -27.33 19.89
CA LYS A 226 35.06 -26.45 19.42
C LYS A 226 36.00 -27.18 18.45
N THR A 227 35.42 -27.73 17.37
CA THR A 227 36.09 -28.49 16.29
C THR A 227 35.72 -27.94 14.93
N LYS A 228 36.38 -28.40 13.84
CA LYS A 228 36.04 -28.03 12.46
C LYS A 228 34.55 -28.25 12.14
N ASP A 229 33.95 -29.35 12.62
CA ASP A 229 32.54 -29.62 12.39
C ASP A 229 31.61 -28.59 13.09
N GLY A 230 31.95 -28.30 14.38
CA GLY A 230 31.20 -27.29 15.13
C GLY A 230 31.35 -25.88 14.53
N ALA A 231 32.54 -25.53 14.05
CA ALA A 231 32.79 -24.30 13.33
C ALA A 231 31.95 -24.20 12.05
N ALA A 232 31.88 -25.26 11.25
CA ALA A 232 31.08 -25.28 10.03
C ALA A 232 29.59 -25.02 10.30
N VAL A 233 29.04 -25.65 11.37
CA VAL A 233 27.64 -25.42 11.80
C VAL A 233 27.46 -23.99 12.31
N ALA A 234 28.33 -23.50 13.19
CA ALA A 234 28.24 -22.15 13.73
C ALA A 234 28.30 -21.10 12.61
N CYS A 235 29.27 -21.22 11.69
CA CYS A 235 29.41 -20.31 10.56
C CYS A 235 28.22 -20.36 9.62
N SER A 236 27.50 -21.49 9.51
CA SER A 236 26.29 -21.57 8.69
C SER A 236 25.15 -20.68 9.22
N TYR A 237 25.06 -20.51 10.53
CA TYR A 237 24.12 -19.57 11.17
C TYR A 237 24.63 -18.13 11.08
N LEU A 238 25.91 -17.88 11.38
CA LEU A 238 26.49 -16.53 11.37
C LEU A 238 26.39 -15.85 10.01
N LYS A 239 26.50 -16.61 8.92
CA LYS A 239 26.35 -16.08 7.55
C LYS A 239 24.97 -15.50 7.28
N GLN A 240 23.95 -15.89 8.01
CA GLN A 240 22.58 -15.46 7.84
C GLN A 240 22.24 -14.23 8.71
N VAL A 241 23.13 -13.85 9.65
CA VAL A 241 22.92 -12.68 10.50
C VAL A 241 23.00 -11.41 9.67
N ASP A 242 21.90 -10.63 9.71
CA ASP A 242 21.79 -9.37 8.98
C ASP A 242 22.75 -8.32 9.58
N PRO A 243 23.58 -7.66 8.74
CA PRO A 243 24.49 -6.60 9.20
C PRO A 243 23.79 -5.44 9.92
N SER A 244 22.49 -5.21 9.68
CA SER A 244 21.71 -4.17 10.33
C SER A 244 21.18 -4.57 11.71
N SER A 245 21.31 -5.84 12.09
CA SER A 245 20.81 -6.34 13.39
C SER A 245 21.67 -5.86 14.55
N SER A 246 21.03 -5.69 15.71
CA SER A 246 21.72 -5.25 16.94
C SER A 246 22.81 -6.23 17.43
N CYS A 247 22.72 -7.51 17.07
CA CYS A 247 23.68 -8.54 17.48
C CYS A 247 24.78 -8.81 16.44
N PHE A 248 24.89 -7.98 15.39
CA PHE A 248 25.86 -8.24 14.34
C PHE A 248 27.33 -8.17 14.83
N GLU A 249 27.63 -7.23 15.72
CA GLU A 249 28.99 -7.12 16.30
C GLU A 249 29.37 -8.33 17.11
N GLU A 250 28.45 -8.84 17.94
CA GLU A 250 28.67 -10.07 18.73
C GLU A 250 28.80 -11.30 17.82
N ALA A 251 28.01 -11.33 16.72
CA ALA A 251 28.11 -12.40 15.73
C ALA A 251 29.47 -12.39 15.04
N MET A 252 29.98 -11.21 14.69
CA MET A 252 31.30 -11.06 14.07
C MET A 252 32.45 -11.36 15.05
N ALA A 253 32.30 -10.98 16.33
CA ALA A 253 33.27 -11.35 17.37
C ALA A 253 33.34 -12.86 17.55
N LEU A 254 32.20 -13.56 17.53
CA LEU A 254 32.14 -15.02 17.57
C LEU A 254 32.79 -15.66 16.34
N TRP A 255 32.57 -15.05 15.15
CA TRP A 255 33.24 -15.48 13.90
C TRP A 255 34.76 -15.43 14.06
N THR A 256 35.29 -14.31 14.54
CA THR A 256 36.74 -14.15 14.79
C THR A 256 37.26 -15.16 15.84
N GLU A 257 36.50 -15.42 16.93
CA GLU A 257 36.86 -16.45 17.90
C GLU A 257 36.99 -17.83 17.24
N ILE A 258 36.07 -18.18 16.33
CA ILE A 258 36.09 -19.45 15.59
C ILE A 258 37.33 -19.53 14.71
N GLU A 259 37.66 -18.45 13.98
CA GLU A 259 38.83 -18.38 13.10
C GLU A 259 40.13 -18.58 13.88
N ASP A 260 40.30 -17.89 15.02
CA ASP A 260 41.49 -17.97 15.86
C ASP A 260 41.73 -19.38 16.44
N LYS A 261 40.68 -20.19 16.50
CA LYS A 261 40.75 -21.59 17.01
C LYS A 261 40.95 -22.64 15.93
N LEU A 262 40.66 -22.31 14.66
CA LEU A 262 40.91 -23.18 13.55
C LEU A 262 42.42 -23.15 13.21
N ASP A 263 43.07 -24.30 13.24
CA ASP A 263 44.51 -24.41 12.99
C ASP A 263 44.94 -23.77 11.66
N LYS A 264 46.16 -23.20 11.63
CA LYS A 264 46.73 -22.43 10.54
C LYS A 264 46.88 -23.15 9.21
N ASP A 265 46.62 -24.47 9.17
CA ASP A 265 46.76 -25.29 7.96
C ASP A 265 45.66 -25.15 6.91
N ASP A 266 44.57 -24.38 7.22
CA ASP A 266 43.47 -24.09 6.28
C ASP A 266 43.52 -22.61 5.80
N ALA A 267 44.65 -22.20 5.20
CA ALA A 267 44.84 -20.84 4.71
C ALA A 267 43.76 -20.38 3.70
N GLU A 268 43.23 -21.31 2.91
CA GLU A 268 42.16 -21.03 1.91
C GLU A 268 40.80 -20.76 2.53
N ALA A 269 40.45 -21.49 3.59
CA ALA A 269 39.20 -21.26 4.37
C ALA A 269 39.25 -19.94 5.12
N LYS A 270 40.42 -19.59 5.68
CA LYS A 270 40.66 -18.33 6.40
C LYS A 270 40.58 -17.12 5.47
N GLU A 271 41.14 -17.21 4.26
CA GLU A 271 41.09 -16.13 3.25
C GLU A 271 39.64 -15.88 2.79
N MET A 272 38.85 -16.94 2.57
CA MET A 272 37.46 -16.83 2.18
C MET A 272 36.59 -16.23 3.32
N ALA A 273 36.87 -16.56 4.56
CA ALA A 273 36.20 -16.03 5.74
C ALA A 273 36.49 -14.53 5.91
N MET A 274 37.75 -14.11 5.76
CA MET A 274 38.15 -12.71 5.82
C MET A 274 37.49 -11.86 4.73
N ARG A 275 37.47 -12.32 3.48
CA ARG A 275 36.78 -11.59 2.39
C ARG A 275 35.30 -11.35 2.69
N LYS A 276 34.59 -12.35 3.22
CA LYS A 276 33.16 -12.21 3.62
C LYS A 276 32.98 -11.27 4.80
N TYR A 277 33.91 -11.26 5.74
CA TYR A 277 33.90 -10.33 6.87
C TYR A 277 34.05 -8.87 6.38
N GLU A 278 35.04 -8.62 5.52
CA GLU A 278 35.28 -7.30 4.95
C GLU A 278 34.09 -6.83 4.10
N GLU A 279 33.51 -7.71 3.29
CA GLU A 279 32.31 -7.40 2.49
C GLU A 279 31.13 -7.00 3.36
N ASN A 280 30.87 -7.74 4.45
CA ASN A 280 29.81 -7.42 5.41
C ASN A 280 30.05 -6.10 6.17
N GLN A 281 31.31 -5.80 6.51
CA GLN A 281 31.68 -4.51 7.14
C GLN A 281 31.47 -3.33 6.17
N ILE A 282 31.81 -3.51 4.89
CA ILE A 282 31.57 -2.51 3.85
C ILE A 282 30.06 -2.25 3.68
N ILE A 283 29.26 -3.30 3.60
CA ILE A 283 27.80 -3.20 3.49
C ILE A 283 27.23 -2.45 4.69
N ARG A 284 27.70 -2.77 5.90
CA ARG A 284 27.26 -2.08 7.12
C ARG A 284 27.63 -0.61 7.13
N GLN A 285 28.86 -0.26 6.78
CA GLN A 285 29.30 1.15 6.68
C GLN A 285 28.45 1.91 5.66
N GLN A 286 28.20 1.34 4.49
CA GLN A 286 27.33 1.93 3.48
C GLN A 286 25.89 2.11 3.95
N GLN A 287 25.37 1.18 4.76
CA GLN A 287 24.03 1.30 5.37
C GLN A 287 23.96 2.40 6.44
N ILE A 288 25.00 2.55 7.25
CA ILE A 288 25.08 3.59 8.29
C ILE A 288 25.26 4.99 7.64
N GLU A 289 26.09 5.11 6.63
CA GLU A 289 26.34 6.37 5.91
C GLU A 289 25.15 6.83 5.06
N ASN A 290 24.29 5.89 4.61
CA ASN A 290 23.10 6.17 3.81
C ASN A 290 21.79 5.88 4.58
N ASN A 291 21.58 6.58 5.68
CA ASN A 291 20.36 6.45 6.50
C ASN A 291 19.05 6.59 5.70
N GLN A 292 19.05 7.36 4.61
CA GLN A 292 17.90 7.50 3.70
C GLN A 292 17.68 6.25 2.86
N THR A 293 18.74 5.68 2.29
CA THR A 293 18.66 4.45 1.48
C THR A 293 18.27 3.25 2.34
N PHE A 294 18.79 3.18 3.57
CA PHE A 294 18.42 2.15 4.54
C PHE A 294 16.93 2.22 4.95
N ARG A 295 16.44 3.43 5.28
CA ARG A 295 15.01 3.63 5.56
C ARG A 295 14.13 3.26 4.37
N MET A 296 14.54 3.56 3.14
CA MET A 296 13.82 3.16 1.93
C MET A 296 13.82 1.63 1.75
N ALA A 297 14.95 0.96 1.99
CA ALA A 297 15.03 -0.51 1.91
C ALA A 297 14.10 -1.21 2.93
N ILE A 298 14.00 -0.68 4.16
CA ILE A 298 13.05 -1.19 5.16
C ILE A 298 11.61 -0.92 4.71
N VAL A 299 11.31 0.26 4.19
CA VAL A 299 9.98 0.57 3.64
C VAL A 299 9.62 -0.38 2.50
N ASP A 300 10.56 -0.68 1.61
CA ASP A 300 10.34 -1.62 0.51
C ASP A 300 10.15 -3.06 1.01
N ALA A 301 10.88 -3.49 2.04
CA ALA A 301 10.65 -4.78 2.70
C ALA A 301 9.26 -4.84 3.35
N CYS A 302 8.85 -3.80 4.08
CA CYS A 302 7.51 -3.70 4.66
C CYS A 302 6.42 -3.70 3.57
N LYS A 303 6.64 -2.99 2.44
CA LYS A 303 5.73 -3.04 1.28
C LYS A 303 5.62 -4.44 0.69
N ALA A 304 6.75 -5.16 0.54
CA ALA A 304 6.75 -6.53 0.04
C ALA A 304 5.91 -7.46 0.93
N ILE A 305 6.03 -7.32 2.27
CA ILE A 305 5.17 -8.01 3.22
C ILE A 305 3.71 -7.61 3.00
N GLY A 306 3.42 -6.30 2.85
CA GLY A 306 2.09 -5.78 2.59
C GLY A 306 1.46 -6.35 1.31
N VAL A 307 2.25 -6.47 0.23
CA VAL A 307 1.79 -7.08 -1.04
C VAL A 307 1.49 -8.56 -0.86
N ALA A 308 2.37 -9.32 -0.19
CA ALA A 308 2.15 -10.75 0.05
C ALA A 308 0.87 -11.04 0.85
N TYR A 309 0.55 -10.19 1.84
CA TYR A 309 -0.72 -10.29 2.58
C TYR A 309 -1.91 -9.67 1.85
N GLY A 310 -1.69 -8.70 0.95
CA GLY A 310 -2.72 -8.02 0.16
C GLY A 310 -3.43 -8.93 -0.87
N GLU A 311 -2.82 -10.05 -1.22
CA GLU A 311 -3.46 -11.09 -2.06
C GLU A 311 -4.64 -11.76 -1.35
N HIS A 312 -4.79 -11.58 -0.03
CA HIS A 312 -5.93 -12.03 0.77
C HIS A 312 -7.04 -10.96 0.88
N ARG A 313 -7.29 -10.21 -0.20
CA ARG A 313 -8.40 -9.23 -0.26
C ARG A 313 -9.74 -9.88 0.09
N PRO A 314 -10.68 -9.12 0.70
CA PRO A 314 -12.01 -9.65 0.96
C PRO A 314 -12.62 -10.14 -0.36
N GLN A 315 -12.79 -11.45 -0.49
CA GLN A 315 -13.32 -12.11 -1.70
C GLN A 315 -14.77 -11.69 -2.04
N ASN A 316 -15.36 -10.78 -1.24
CA ASN A 316 -16.77 -10.40 -1.33
C ASN A 316 -16.99 -8.87 -1.40
N VAL A 317 -16.19 -8.17 -2.23
CA VAL A 317 -16.30 -6.71 -2.46
C VAL A 317 -17.74 -6.31 -2.81
N GLN A 318 -18.40 -7.07 -3.69
CA GLN A 318 -19.80 -6.80 -4.05
C GLN A 318 -20.77 -6.92 -2.86
N LYS A 319 -20.55 -7.86 -1.93
CA LYS A 319 -21.38 -7.99 -0.72
C LYS A 319 -21.16 -6.82 0.22
N ILE A 320 -19.92 -6.36 0.39
CA ILE A 320 -19.59 -5.19 1.21
C ILE A 320 -20.26 -3.94 0.63
N ILE A 321 -20.10 -3.69 -0.66
CA ILE A 321 -20.69 -2.52 -1.30
C ILE A 321 -22.21 -2.58 -1.25
N ARG A 322 -22.83 -3.75 -1.43
CA ARG A 322 -24.29 -3.92 -1.31
C ARG A 322 -24.83 -3.59 0.09
N SER A 323 -24.01 -3.64 1.13
CA SER A 323 -24.43 -3.23 2.49
C SER A 323 -24.49 -1.71 2.67
N TRP A 324 -24.03 -0.92 1.70
CA TRP A 324 -24.08 0.54 1.73
C TRP A 324 -25.37 1.13 1.16
N TYR A 325 -26.21 0.31 0.49
CA TYR A 325 -27.46 0.75 -0.15
C TYR A 325 -28.65 0.71 0.79
#